data_56ac203bff088a9c5b4d45b7661b0470
#
_entry.id   56ac203bff088a9c5b4d45b7661b0470
#
_cell.length_a   1.000
_cell.length_b   1.000
_cell.length_c   1.000
_cell.angle_alpha   90.00
_cell.angle_beta   90.00
_cell.angle_gamma   90.00
#
_symmetry.space_group_name_H-M   'P 1'
#
loop_
_entity.id
_entity.type
_entity.pdbx_description
1 polymer ?
#
loop_
_entity_poly.entity_id
_entity_poly.type
_entity_poly.pdbx_seq_one_letter_code
_entity_poly.pdbx_strand_id
1 'polypeptide(L)'
;MSSEIAVIILAAGKGKRMSSDIPKVLHKLKGTTLIERVIKTSRKLHCKKIITVIGHQKELVKQSLIEYKDVTFAIQNEQKGTAHAVKMCFENLENFDGNVLILSGDVPLISSKTLEKLIKAKENTGAKASVLTADIDDPIGYGRIIRNSSGSLNQIKEHKDCNQEQLLINEINAGIYVIESESLLEYIPKIGNQNAQGEYYLPDLINLLVLDNFSVELHKTEQIIEISGVNSQEQLRELELYSK
;
A
#
# COMPACT_ATOMS: atom_id res chain seq x y z
N MET A 1 7.64 11.44 21.65
CA MET A 1 6.50 11.97 20.89
C MET A 1 6.30 11.03 19.72
N SER A 2 5.05 10.63 19.37
CA SER A 2 4.81 9.85 18.16
C SER A 2 5.18 10.69 16.94
N SER A 3 5.83 10.09 15.95
CA SER A 3 6.17 10.78 14.69
C SER A 3 4.90 11.25 13.98
N GLU A 4 4.96 12.39 13.29
CA GLU A 4 3.87 12.84 12.42
C GLU A 4 3.61 11.80 11.32
N ILE A 5 2.36 11.68 10.86
CA ILE A 5 1.98 10.72 9.83
C ILE A 5 1.44 11.45 8.61
N ALA A 6 1.99 11.13 7.44
CA ALA A 6 1.38 11.38 6.15
C ALA A 6 0.86 10.07 5.57
N VAL A 7 -0.30 10.10 4.91
CA VAL A 7 -0.88 8.91 4.25
C VAL A 7 -0.85 9.12 2.74
N ILE A 8 -0.32 8.13 2.02
CA ILE A 8 -0.42 8.03 0.56
C ILE A 8 -1.41 6.91 0.23
N ILE A 9 -2.43 7.21 -0.58
CA ILE A 9 -3.41 6.24 -1.04
C ILE A 9 -3.23 6.02 -2.54
N LEU A 10 -2.83 4.82 -2.94
CA LEU A 10 -2.62 4.45 -4.33
C LEU A 10 -3.96 4.14 -5.01
N ALA A 11 -4.38 4.98 -5.95
CA ALA A 11 -5.68 4.91 -6.63
C ALA A 11 -5.59 5.17 -8.15
N ALA A 12 -4.40 5.07 -8.76
CA ALA A 12 -4.16 5.40 -10.17
C ALA A 12 -4.40 4.25 -11.15
N GLY A 13 -4.65 3.03 -10.66
CA GLY A 13 -4.74 1.81 -11.47
C GLY A 13 -5.98 1.73 -12.37
N LYS A 14 -5.84 1.06 -13.52
CA LYS A 14 -6.90 0.90 -14.53
C LYS A 14 -8.04 -0.06 -14.14
N GLY A 15 -7.83 -0.95 -13.15
CA GLY A 15 -8.86 -1.89 -12.68
C GLY A 15 -9.45 -2.81 -13.75
N LYS A 16 -8.67 -3.26 -14.73
CA LYS A 16 -9.14 -4.01 -15.92
C LYS A 16 -10.05 -5.22 -15.61
N ARG A 17 -9.83 -5.89 -14.46
CA ARG A 17 -10.61 -7.07 -14.04
C ARG A 17 -12.00 -6.75 -13.50
N MET A 18 -12.31 -5.48 -13.25
CA MET A 18 -13.64 -5.06 -12.77
C MET A 18 -14.70 -5.09 -13.89
N SER A 19 -14.29 -5.13 -15.18
CA SER A 19 -15.20 -5.09 -16.33
C SER A 19 -16.25 -3.97 -16.22
N SER A 20 -15.79 -2.76 -15.86
CA SER A 20 -16.62 -1.60 -15.56
C SER A 20 -16.03 -0.33 -16.13
N ASP A 21 -16.89 0.61 -16.51
CA ASP A 21 -16.52 1.90 -17.09
C ASP A 21 -16.08 2.92 -16.02
N ILE A 22 -16.24 2.63 -14.73
CA ILE A 22 -15.80 3.49 -13.65
C ILE A 22 -14.49 2.98 -13.01
N PRO A 23 -13.65 3.88 -12.48
CA PRO A 23 -12.45 3.49 -11.75
C PRO A 23 -12.76 2.49 -10.65
N LYS A 24 -11.91 1.47 -10.51
CA LYS A 24 -12.04 0.41 -9.50
C LYS A 24 -12.36 0.97 -8.12
N VAL A 25 -11.65 1.99 -7.70
CA VAL A 25 -11.75 2.60 -6.37
C VAL A 25 -13.06 3.35 -6.11
N LEU A 26 -13.86 3.61 -7.17
CA LEU A 26 -15.19 4.24 -7.08
C LEU A 26 -16.35 3.24 -6.96
N HIS A 27 -16.08 1.94 -7.08
CA HIS A 27 -17.10 0.96 -6.77
C HIS A 27 -17.49 1.05 -5.29
N LYS A 28 -18.75 0.78 -5.00
CA LYS A 28 -19.32 0.96 -3.66
C LYS A 28 -19.40 -0.37 -2.92
N LEU A 29 -18.97 -0.37 -1.69
CA LEU A 29 -19.17 -1.42 -0.70
C LEU A 29 -20.17 -0.88 0.33
N LYS A 30 -21.40 -1.42 0.36
CA LYS A 30 -22.51 -0.92 1.19
C LYS A 30 -22.69 0.60 1.11
N GLY A 31 -22.79 1.12 -0.11
CA GLY A 31 -23.11 2.52 -0.37
C GLY A 31 -21.94 3.52 -0.29
N THR A 32 -20.77 3.12 0.23
CA THR A 32 -19.55 3.96 0.32
C THR A 32 -18.52 3.45 -0.64
N THR A 33 -17.86 4.33 -1.43
CA THR A 33 -16.83 3.90 -2.36
C THR A 33 -15.62 3.29 -1.64
N LEU A 34 -14.87 2.42 -2.33
CA LEU A 34 -13.70 1.77 -1.75
C LEU A 34 -12.71 2.82 -1.24
N ILE A 35 -12.43 3.84 -2.04
CA ILE A 35 -11.48 4.90 -1.68
C ILE A 35 -11.95 5.74 -0.50
N GLU A 36 -13.26 6.08 -0.41
CA GLU A 36 -13.80 6.82 0.73
C GLU A 36 -13.62 6.04 2.04
N ARG A 37 -13.75 4.71 2.01
CA ARG A 37 -13.52 3.87 3.19
C ARG A 37 -12.07 3.97 3.65
N VAL A 38 -11.10 3.90 2.74
CA VAL A 38 -9.68 4.04 3.05
C VAL A 38 -9.38 5.44 3.61
N ILE A 39 -9.93 6.51 3.00
CA ILE A 39 -9.78 7.89 3.49
C ILE A 39 -10.37 8.03 4.91
N LYS A 40 -11.57 7.49 5.15
CA LYS A 40 -12.20 7.53 6.48
C LYS A 40 -11.37 6.81 7.53
N THR A 41 -10.75 5.68 7.19
CA THR A 41 -9.83 4.97 8.07
C THR A 41 -8.56 5.79 8.32
N SER A 42 -7.99 6.41 7.29
CA SER A 42 -6.81 7.28 7.40
C SER A 42 -7.04 8.46 8.35
N ARG A 43 -8.21 9.10 8.29
CA ARG A 43 -8.58 10.22 9.19
C ARG A 43 -8.57 9.82 10.68
N LYS A 44 -8.90 8.56 11.00
CA LYS A 44 -8.87 8.07 12.39
C LYS A 44 -7.45 8.00 12.97
N LEU A 45 -6.43 8.03 12.14
CA LEU A 45 -5.01 8.07 12.56
C LEU A 45 -4.52 9.49 12.88
N HIS A 46 -5.38 10.51 12.78
CA HIS A 46 -5.02 11.91 12.97
C HIS A 46 -3.80 12.34 12.15
N CYS A 47 -3.69 11.82 10.91
CA CYS A 47 -2.60 12.12 10.01
C CYS A 47 -2.57 13.59 9.58
N LYS A 48 -1.37 14.13 9.37
CA LYS A 48 -1.14 15.52 8.97
C LYS A 48 -1.46 15.77 7.50
N LYS A 49 -1.26 14.77 6.66
CA LYS A 49 -1.49 14.84 5.20
C LYS A 49 -2.19 13.57 4.73
N ILE A 50 -3.15 13.70 3.82
CA ILE A 50 -3.72 12.60 3.04
C ILE A 50 -3.52 12.94 1.56
N ILE A 51 -2.71 12.12 0.88
CA ILE A 51 -2.33 12.31 -0.52
C ILE A 51 -2.90 11.13 -1.30
N THR A 52 -3.75 11.38 -2.28
CA THR A 52 -4.32 10.34 -3.12
C THR A 52 -3.66 10.37 -4.50
N VAL A 53 -3.00 9.28 -4.87
CA VAL A 53 -2.42 9.14 -6.21
C VAL A 53 -3.51 8.70 -7.17
N ILE A 54 -3.81 9.54 -8.15
CA ILE A 54 -4.84 9.32 -9.16
C ILE A 54 -4.22 9.29 -10.56
N GLY A 55 -4.84 8.57 -11.49
CA GLY A 55 -4.31 8.42 -12.85
C GLY A 55 -5.40 8.14 -13.86
N HIS A 56 -5.74 6.87 -14.06
CA HIS A 56 -6.82 6.50 -14.97
C HIS A 56 -8.15 7.12 -14.54
N GLN A 57 -8.81 7.82 -15.46
CA GLN A 57 -10.07 8.54 -15.20
C GLN A 57 -9.99 9.46 -13.96
N LYS A 58 -8.87 10.15 -13.78
CA LYS A 58 -8.57 10.99 -12.61
C LYS A 58 -9.64 12.02 -12.27
N GLU A 59 -10.32 12.56 -13.28
CA GLU A 59 -11.36 13.58 -13.06
C GLU A 59 -12.59 13.00 -12.36
N LEU A 60 -12.97 11.75 -12.64
CA LEU A 60 -14.06 11.08 -11.93
C LEU A 60 -13.70 10.85 -10.45
N VAL A 61 -12.44 10.45 -10.17
CA VAL A 61 -11.99 10.27 -8.79
C VAL A 61 -11.94 11.60 -8.05
N LYS A 62 -11.41 12.67 -8.66
CA LYS A 62 -11.43 14.02 -8.07
C LYS A 62 -12.85 14.49 -7.75
N GLN A 63 -13.77 14.32 -8.71
CA GLN A 63 -15.16 14.73 -8.53
C GLN A 63 -15.83 13.97 -7.38
N SER A 64 -15.59 12.67 -7.26
CA SER A 64 -16.15 11.86 -6.17
C SER A 64 -15.64 12.27 -4.78
N LEU A 65 -14.45 12.86 -4.72
CA LEU A 65 -13.81 13.28 -3.47
C LEU A 65 -13.86 14.80 -3.25
N ILE A 66 -14.73 15.53 -3.97
CA ILE A 66 -14.78 17.01 -3.91
C ILE A 66 -15.08 17.54 -2.51
N GLU A 67 -15.83 16.79 -1.69
CA GLU A 67 -16.16 17.14 -0.30
C GLU A 67 -15.03 16.81 0.70
N TYR A 68 -14.00 16.09 0.26
CA TYR A 68 -12.85 15.72 1.10
C TYR A 68 -11.74 16.77 0.98
N LYS A 69 -11.96 17.97 1.57
CA LYS A 69 -11.09 19.16 1.44
C LYS A 69 -9.68 18.98 2.05
N ASP A 70 -9.51 18.01 2.90
CA ASP A 70 -8.24 17.61 3.53
C ASP A 70 -7.43 16.62 2.69
N VAL A 71 -7.97 16.18 1.55
CA VAL A 71 -7.30 15.27 0.61
C VAL A 71 -6.62 16.07 -0.49
N THR A 72 -5.33 15.85 -0.67
CA THR A 72 -4.56 16.37 -1.82
C THR A 72 -4.38 15.29 -2.87
N PHE A 73 -4.09 15.69 -4.10
CA PHE A 73 -3.94 14.75 -5.22
C PHE A 73 -2.53 14.81 -5.80
N ALA A 74 -1.95 13.63 -6.05
CA ALA A 74 -0.78 13.45 -6.90
C ALA A 74 -1.20 12.75 -8.20
N ILE A 75 -0.67 13.19 -9.34
CA ILE A 75 -1.13 12.69 -10.64
C ILE A 75 -0.09 11.73 -11.24
N GLN A 76 -0.48 10.47 -11.42
CA GLN A 76 0.30 9.48 -12.16
C GLN A 76 -0.27 9.33 -13.59
N ASN A 77 0.24 10.09 -14.53
CA ASN A 77 -0.25 10.05 -15.92
C ASN A 77 0.03 8.70 -16.59
N GLU A 78 1.19 8.11 -16.35
CA GLU A 78 1.60 6.79 -16.85
C GLU A 78 1.74 5.82 -15.70
N GLN A 79 1.01 4.70 -15.73
CA GLN A 79 1.04 3.68 -14.69
C GLN A 79 2.28 2.79 -14.85
N LYS A 80 3.44 3.29 -14.35
CA LYS A 80 4.75 2.59 -14.41
C LYS A 80 5.08 1.81 -13.14
N GLY A 81 4.10 1.50 -12.31
CA GLY A 81 4.28 0.73 -11.07
C GLY A 81 4.02 1.54 -9.79
N THR A 82 4.09 0.85 -8.66
CA THR A 82 3.72 1.39 -7.33
C THR A 82 4.76 2.37 -6.78
N ALA A 83 6.05 2.14 -6.99
CA ALA A 83 7.08 3.10 -6.60
C ALA A 83 6.99 4.38 -7.44
N HIS A 84 6.68 4.27 -8.74
CA HIS A 84 6.43 5.45 -9.57
C HIS A 84 5.22 6.25 -9.09
N ALA A 85 4.17 5.59 -8.62
CA ALA A 85 3.01 6.26 -8.03
C ALA A 85 3.40 7.06 -6.77
N VAL A 86 4.19 6.46 -5.87
CA VAL A 86 4.70 7.14 -4.67
C VAL A 86 5.61 8.33 -5.03
N LYS A 87 6.44 8.20 -6.07
CA LYS A 87 7.29 9.29 -6.55
C LYS A 87 6.49 10.54 -6.93
N MET A 88 5.26 10.37 -7.45
CA MET A 88 4.39 11.51 -7.78
C MET A 88 3.96 12.32 -6.55
N CYS A 89 4.15 11.81 -5.34
CA CYS A 89 3.80 12.48 -4.10
C CYS A 89 4.93 13.34 -3.52
N PHE A 90 6.11 13.41 -4.14
CA PHE A 90 7.29 14.06 -3.55
C PHE A 90 7.05 15.55 -3.25
N GLU A 91 6.44 16.30 -4.15
CA GLU A 91 6.06 17.69 -3.92
C GLU A 91 5.10 17.84 -2.73
N ASN A 92 4.16 16.91 -2.57
CA ASN A 92 3.23 16.93 -1.44
C ASN A 92 3.91 16.59 -0.10
N LEU A 93 5.07 15.90 -0.13
CA LEU A 93 5.87 15.55 1.04
C LEU A 93 6.99 16.58 1.33
N GLU A 94 7.10 17.63 0.54
CA GLU A 94 8.09 18.68 0.78
C GLU A 94 7.96 19.22 2.22
N ASN A 95 9.09 19.33 2.91
CA ASN A 95 9.18 19.73 4.32
C ASN A 95 8.35 18.86 5.31
N PHE A 96 8.00 17.65 4.93
CA PHE A 96 7.39 16.70 5.84
C PHE A 96 8.47 15.82 6.47
N ASP A 97 8.55 15.85 7.78
CA ASP A 97 9.41 14.99 8.60
C ASP A 97 8.53 14.08 9.46
N GLY A 98 8.61 12.77 9.25
CA GLY A 98 7.79 11.80 9.95
C GLY A 98 7.66 10.46 9.23
N ASN A 99 6.56 9.76 9.49
CA ASN A 99 6.25 8.48 8.88
C ASN A 99 5.26 8.63 7.73
N VAL A 100 5.54 7.98 6.61
CA VAL A 100 4.64 7.89 5.46
C VAL A 100 3.98 6.51 5.47
N LEU A 101 2.67 6.48 5.70
CA LEU A 101 1.84 5.28 5.58
C LEU A 101 1.34 5.17 4.14
N ILE A 102 1.62 4.05 3.49
CA ILE A 102 1.20 3.79 2.10
C ILE A 102 0.11 2.74 2.10
N LEU A 103 -1.03 3.07 1.50
CA LEU A 103 -2.24 2.25 1.42
C LEU A 103 -2.67 2.07 -0.04
N SER A 104 -3.39 0.99 -0.32
CA SER A 104 -4.09 0.80 -1.60
C SER A 104 -5.54 1.23 -1.48
N GLY A 105 -6.01 2.03 -2.43
CA GLY A 105 -7.40 2.56 -2.45
C GLY A 105 -8.47 1.50 -2.68
N ASP A 106 -8.08 0.28 -2.97
CA ASP A 106 -8.94 -0.88 -3.19
C ASP A 106 -8.94 -1.90 -2.05
N VAL A 107 -8.34 -1.56 -0.89
CA VAL A 107 -8.36 -2.36 0.34
C VAL A 107 -9.30 -1.69 1.37
N PRO A 108 -10.64 -1.80 1.19
CA PRO A 108 -11.62 -0.95 1.87
C PRO A 108 -11.89 -1.33 3.33
N LEU A 109 -11.48 -2.51 3.77
CA LEU A 109 -11.78 -3.03 5.11
C LEU A 109 -10.61 -2.87 6.10
N ILE A 110 -9.49 -2.25 5.66
CA ILE A 110 -8.37 -2.00 6.56
C ILE A 110 -8.80 -1.15 7.76
N SER A 111 -8.51 -1.60 8.97
CA SER A 111 -8.88 -0.90 10.20
C SER A 111 -7.79 0.05 10.69
N SER A 112 -8.17 1.13 11.35
CA SER A 112 -7.21 2.03 12.00
C SER A 112 -6.41 1.30 13.09
N LYS A 113 -7.01 0.31 13.77
CA LYS A 113 -6.33 -0.49 14.80
C LYS A 113 -5.17 -1.30 14.24
N THR A 114 -5.33 -1.92 13.06
CA THR A 114 -4.26 -2.66 12.40
C THR A 114 -3.15 -1.71 11.93
N LEU A 115 -3.53 -0.55 11.38
CA LEU A 115 -2.57 0.47 10.95
C LEU A 115 -1.79 1.07 12.14
N GLU A 116 -2.46 1.36 13.26
CA GLU A 116 -1.80 1.82 14.50
C GLU A 116 -0.78 0.80 15.02
N LYS A 117 -1.10 -0.50 14.95
CA LYS A 117 -0.14 -1.54 15.34
C LYS A 117 1.07 -1.57 14.41
N LEU A 118 0.86 -1.42 13.11
CA LEU A 118 1.94 -1.37 12.13
C LEU A 118 2.86 -0.16 12.37
N ILE A 119 2.29 1.02 12.64
CA ILE A 119 3.03 2.25 12.97
C ILE A 119 3.84 2.05 14.24
N LYS A 120 3.21 1.54 15.31
CA LYS A 120 3.87 1.26 16.60
C LYS A 120 4.99 0.22 16.47
N ALA A 121 4.81 -0.80 15.63
CA ALA A 121 5.85 -1.81 15.39
C ALA A 121 7.14 -1.16 14.87
N LYS A 122 7.03 -0.23 13.92
CA LYS A 122 8.16 0.56 13.42
C LYS A 122 8.78 1.44 14.51
N GLU A 123 7.93 2.21 15.20
CA GLU A 123 8.38 3.18 16.22
C GLU A 123 9.11 2.50 17.39
N ASN A 124 8.61 1.36 17.86
CA ASN A 124 9.18 0.62 19.00
C ASN A 124 10.56 0.04 18.69
N THR A 125 10.84 -0.31 17.43
CA THR A 125 12.12 -0.91 17.02
C THR A 125 13.10 0.12 16.46
N GLY A 126 12.64 1.34 16.17
CA GLY A 126 13.43 2.35 15.47
C GLY A 126 13.77 1.96 14.03
N ALA A 127 13.04 1.01 13.45
CA ALA A 127 13.25 0.56 12.07
C ALA A 127 12.96 1.69 11.06
N LYS A 128 13.64 1.66 9.90
CA LYS A 128 13.40 2.63 8.81
C LYS A 128 12.05 2.41 8.13
N ALA A 129 11.54 1.19 8.15
CA ALA A 129 10.24 0.83 7.62
C ALA A 129 9.57 -0.29 8.42
N SER A 130 8.24 -0.39 8.29
CA SER A 130 7.48 -1.58 8.65
C SER A 130 6.57 -2.01 7.50
N VAL A 131 6.37 -3.32 7.38
CA VAL A 131 5.57 -3.96 6.32
C VAL A 131 4.48 -4.77 6.98
N LEU A 132 3.23 -4.60 6.53
CA LEU A 132 2.13 -5.46 6.93
C LEU A 132 2.20 -6.77 6.16
N THR A 133 2.23 -7.89 6.88
CA THR A 133 2.26 -9.25 6.33
C THR A 133 1.10 -10.07 6.85
N ALA A 134 0.82 -11.19 6.19
CA ALA A 134 -0.14 -12.18 6.65
C ALA A 134 0.22 -13.56 6.09
N ASP A 135 -0.18 -14.63 6.79
CA ASP A 135 -0.19 -15.98 6.22
C ASP A 135 -1.56 -16.24 5.59
N ILE A 136 -1.58 -16.65 4.32
CA ILE A 136 -2.82 -16.97 3.61
C ILE A 136 -2.67 -18.32 2.86
N ASP A 137 -3.78 -19.05 2.76
CA ASP A 137 -3.78 -20.38 2.12
C ASP A 137 -3.55 -20.31 0.62
N ASP A 138 -4.12 -19.31 -0.05
CA ASP A 138 -3.91 -19.05 -1.49
C ASP A 138 -3.18 -17.73 -1.71
N PRO A 139 -1.84 -17.75 -1.76
CA PRO A 139 -1.03 -16.54 -1.92
C PRO A 139 -0.89 -16.08 -3.39
N ILE A 140 -1.68 -16.61 -4.32
CA ILE A 140 -1.61 -16.25 -5.74
C ILE A 140 -1.82 -14.74 -5.94
N GLY A 141 -0.91 -14.11 -6.66
CA GLY A 141 -0.97 -12.68 -6.99
C GLY A 141 -0.38 -11.74 -5.95
N TYR A 142 -0.02 -12.24 -4.76
CA TYR A 142 0.68 -11.43 -3.74
C TYR A 142 2.19 -11.60 -3.81
N GLY A 143 2.94 -10.57 -3.43
CA GLY A 143 4.36 -10.67 -3.16
C GLY A 143 4.64 -11.60 -1.97
N ARG A 144 5.78 -12.27 -1.96
CA ARG A 144 6.22 -13.18 -0.89
C ARG A 144 7.20 -12.52 0.04
N ILE A 145 7.06 -12.79 1.33
CA ILE A 145 8.02 -12.41 2.36
C ILE A 145 9.06 -13.53 2.46
N ILE A 146 10.27 -13.24 2.04
CA ILE A 146 11.37 -14.20 2.13
C ILE A 146 12.20 -13.84 3.36
N ARG A 147 12.30 -14.77 4.31
CA ARG A 147 13.06 -14.59 5.55
C ARG A 147 14.43 -15.23 5.44
N ASN A 148 15.40 -14.66 6.12
CA ASN A 148 16.71 -15.28 6.31
C ASN A 148 16.68 -16.34 7.43
N SER A 149 17.82 -16.99 7.70
CA SER A 149 17.94 -18.03 8.74
C SER A 149 17.68 -17.52 10.16
N SER A 150 17.82 -16.22 10.42
CA SER A 150 17.50 -15.61 11.72
C SER A 150 16.01 -15.25 11.86
N GLY A 151 15.19 -15.45 10.81
CA GLY A 151 13.78 -15.08 10.79
C GLY A 151 13.50 -13.63 10.39
N SER A 152 14.55 -12.83 10.15
CA SER A 152 14.42 -11.45 9.69
C SER A 152 14.09 -11.40 8.20
N LEU A 153 13.57 -10.25 7.73
CA LEU A 153 13.33 -10.04 6.30
C LEU A 153 14.65 -10.14 5.52
N ASN A 154 14.66 -10.97 4.49
CA ASN A 154 15.73 -11.02 3.48
C ASN A 154 15.33 -10.20 2.25
N GLN A 155 14.15 -10.46 1.69
CA GLN A 155 13.59 -9.69 0.58
C GLN A 155 12.07 -9.90 0.46
N ILE A 156 11.42 -8.97 -0.23
CA ILE A 156 10.05 -9.13 -0.75
C ILE A 156 10.14 -9.42 -2.24
N LYS A 157 9.51 -10.50 -2.69
CA LYS A 157 9.53 -10.90 -4.11
C LYS A 157 8.12 -10.90 -4.67
N GLU A 158 7.88 -10.15 -5.75
CA GLU A 158 6.58 -10.13 -6.40
C GLU A 158 6.23 -11.50 -7.00
N HIS A 159 4.95 -11.87 -7.00
CA HIS A 159 4.48 -13.20 -7.43
C HIS A 159 5.05 -13.64 -8.78
N LYS A 160 5.09 -12.73 -9.77
CA LYS A 160 5.56 -13.04 -11.13
C LYS A 160 7.08 -13.22 -11.24
N ASP A 161 7.82 -12.78 -10.25
CA ASP A 161 9.27 -12.87 -10.18
C ASP A 161 9.74 -14.00 -9.25
N CYS A 162 8.81 -14.70 -8.57
CA CYS A 162 9.12 -15.84 -7.69
C CYS A 162 9.52 -17.07 -8.49
N ASN A 163 10.51 -17.81 -7.99
CA ASN A 163 10.79 -19.16 -8.40
C ASN A 163 9.81 -20.17 -7.77
N GLN A 164 9.89 -21.45 -8.13
CA GLN A 164 8.98 -22.50 -7.66
C GLN A 164 8.99 -22.67 -6.13
N GLU A 165 10.15 -22.59 -5.48
CA GLU A 165 10.26 -22.70 -4.02
C GLU A 165 9.64 -21.48 -3.32
N GLN A 166 9.88 -20.28 -3.84
CA GLN A 166 9.32 -19.04 -3.32
C GLN A 166 7.79 -19.00 -3.45
N LEU A 167 7.22 -19.59 -4.50
CA LEU A 167 5.77 -19.68 -4.67
C LEU A 167 5.08 -20.50 -3.57
N LEU A 168 5.80 -21.41 -2.88
CA LEU A 168 5.28 -22.20 -1.77
C LEU A 168 5.19 -21.43 -0.44
N ILE A 169 5.74 -20.24 -0.37
CA ILE A 169 5.70 -19.41 0.83
C ILE A 169 4.29 -18.83 0.99
N ASN A 170 3.67 -19.03 2.15
CA ASN A 170 2.33 -18.53 2.47
C ASN A 170 2.36 -17.12 3.07
N GLU A 171 3.49 -16.66 3.60
CA GLU A 171 3.62 -15.31 4.13
C GLU A 171 3.70 -14.30 2.98
N ILE A 172 2.69 -13.43 2.93
CA ILE A 172 2.53 -12.46 1.85
C ILE A 172 2.82 -11.03 2.30
N ASN A 173 3.22 -10.22 1.34
CA ASN A 173 3.24 -8.77 1.43
C ASN A 173 1.82 -8.22 1.17
N ALA A 174 1.22 -7.59 2.18
CA ALA A 174 -0.11 -7.00 2.06
C ALA A 174 -0.14 -5.70 1.23
N GLY A 175 1.03 -5.19 0.81
CA GLY A 175 1.11 -3.93 0.06
C GLY A 175 0.84 -2.69 0.91
N ILE A 176 0.96 -2.79 2.22
CA ILE A 176 0.78 -1.72 3.20
C ILE A 176 2.08 -1.51 3.96
N TYR A 177 2.58 -0.27 3.97
CA TYR A 177 3.90 0.07 4.50
C TYR A 177 3.84 1.32 5.35
N VAL A 178 4.69 1.38 6.38
CA VAL A 178 5.07 2.62 7.05
C VAL A 178 6.56 2.82 6.82
N ILE A 179 6.95 3.95 6.23
CA ILE A 179 8.32 4.24 5.85
C ILE A 179 8.67 5.64 6.35
N GLU A 180 9.85 5.81 6.92
CA GLU A 180 10.38 7.13 7.27
C GLU A 180 10.46 8.02 6.02
N SER A 181 10.02 9.28 6.10
CA SER A 181 9.94 10.18 4.94
C SER A 181 11.29 10.39 4.27
N GLU A 182 12.36 10.56 5.03
CA GLU A 182 13.72 10.70 4.51
C GLU A 182 14.12 9.47 3.69
N SER A 183 13.95 8.26 4.26
CA SER A 183 14.23 7.01 3.57
C SER A 183 13.39 6.83 2.31
N LEU A 184 12.11 7.22 2.34
CA LEU A 184 11.23 7.16 1.18
C LEU A 184 11.78 8.04 0.04
N LEU A 185 12.11 9.29 0.33
CA LEU A 185 12.60 10.26 -0.65
C LEU A 185 13.96 9.87 -1.22
N GLU A 186 14.82 9.26 -0.40
CA GLU A 186 16.15 8.81 -0.80
C GLU A 186 16.09 7.56 -1.69
N TYR A 187 15.27 6.54 -1.34
CA TYR A 187 15.32 5.22 -1.96
C TYR A 187 14.39 5.05 -3.17
N ILE A 188 13.26 5.75 -3.25
CA ILE A 188 12.37 5.68 -4.42
C ILE A 188 13.10 5.99 -5.74
N PRO A 189 14.00 7.01 -5.84
CA PRO A 189 14.73 7.28 -7.08
C PRO A 189 15.72 6.19 -7.49
N LYS A 190 16.14 5.31 -6.56
CA LYS A 190 17.11 4.23 -6.80
C LYS A 190 16.46 2.97 -7.38
N ILE A 191 15.12 2.88 -7.37
CA ILE A 191 14.38 1.71 -7.83
C ILE A 191 14.45 1.60 -9.35
N GLY A 192 14.83 0.40 -9.84
CA GLY A 192 14.79 0.03 -11.26
C GLY A 192 13.46 -0.60 -11.68
N ASN A 193 13.37 -0.98 -12.96
CA ASN A 193 12.19 -1.68 -13.51
C ASN A 193 12.58 -2.97 -14.26
N GLN A 194 13.73 -3.54 -13.93
CA GLN A 194 14.21 -4.80 -14.53
C GLN A 194 13.57 -6.01 -13.84
N ASN A 195 12.27 -6.22 -14.07
CA ASN A 195 11.47 -7.29 -13.50
C ASN A 195 10.46 -7.80 -14.53
N ALA A 196 9.71 -8.86 -14.19
CA ALA A 196 8.78 -9.53 -15.10
C ALA A 196 7.66 -8.63 -15.67
N GLN A 197 7.37 -7.50 -15.04
CA GLN A 197 6.33 -6.56 -15.49
C GLN A 197 6.90 -5.28 -16.12
N GLY A 198 8.22 -5.02 -16.00
CA GLY A 198 8.84 -3.77 -16.44
C GLY A 198 8.39 -2.55 -15.64
N GLU A 199 7.97 -2.75 -14.38
CA GLU A 199 7.39 -1.73 -13.50
C GLU A 199 8.33 -1.38 -12.34
N TYR A 200 8.23 -0.16 -11.82
CA TYR A 200 8.92 0.27 -10.59
C TYR A 200 8.12 -0.23 -9.38
N TYR A 201 8.59 -1.30 -8.76
CA TYR A 201 7.91 -1.93 -7.62
C TYR A 201 8.24 -1.23 -6.30
N LEU A 202 7.24 -0.89 -5.51
CA LEU A 202 7.45 -0.32 -4.17
C LEU A 202 8.17 -1.29 -3.21
N PRO A 203 7.91 -2.61 -3.22
CA PRO A 203 8.69 -3.56 -2.43
C PRO A 203 10.21 -3.47 -2.62
N ASP A 204 10.69 -3.01 -3.78
CA ASP A 204 12.13 -2.87 -4.01
C ASP A 204 12.77 -1.79 -3.14
N LEU A 205 12.01 -0.78 -2.67
CA LEU A 205 12.50 0.14 -1.64
C LEU A 205 12.85 -0.62 -0.36
N ILE A 206 11.97 -1.52 0.06
CA ILE A 206 12.20 -2.34 1.26
C ILE A 206 13.42 -3.24 1.08
N ASN A 207 13.58 -3.84 -0.12
CA ASN A 207 14.72 -4.67 -0.45
C ASN A 207 16.04 -3.85 -0.42
N LEU A 208 16.04 -2.62 -0.91
CA LEU A 208 17.19 -1.72 -0.85
C LEU A 208 17.57 -1.34 0.58
N LEU A 209 16.57 -1.06 1.44
CA LEU A 209 16.82 -0.80 2.87
C LEU A 209 17.50 -1.99 3.54
N VAL A 210 17.02 -3.22 3.28
CA VAL A 210 17.61 -4.45 3.81
C VAL A 210 19.03 -4.65 3.30
N LEU A 211 19.28 -4.38 2.01
CA LEU A 211 20.60 -4.48 1.39
C LEU A 211 21.61 -3.52 2.03
N ASP A 212 21.17 -2.31 2.38
CA ASP A 212 21.96 -1.30 3.06
C ASP A 212 22.03 -1.52 4.60
N ASN A 213 21.60 -2.71 5.08
CA ASN A 213 21.60 -3.14 6.48
C ASN A 213 20.73 -2.28 7.42
N PHE A 214 19.72 -1.60 6.90
CA PHE A 214 18.70 -0.97 7.75
C PHE A 214 17.68 -2.01 8.24
N SER A 215 17.21 -1.82 9.47
CA SER A 215 16.15 -2.66 10.02
C SER A 215 14.81 -2.35 9.37
N VAL A 216 14.09 -3.41 9.02
CA VAL A 216 12.71 -3.38 8.54
C VAL A 216 11.88 -4.29 9.45
N GLU A 217 10.81 -3.75 10.02
CA GLU A 217 9.92 -4.49 10.90
C GLU A 217 8.81 -5.18 10.09
N LEU A 218 8.53 -6.44 10.40
CA LEU A 218 7.42 -7.19 9.79
C LEU A 218 6.31 -7.34 10.82
N HIS A 219 5.17 -6.69 10.58
CA HIS A 219 3.99 -6.84 11.42
C HIS A 219 2.99 -7.80 10.76
N LYS A 220 2.85 -9.00 11.30
CA LYS A 220 1.91 -10.00 10.79
C LYS A 220 0.52 -9.77 11.37
N THR A 221 -0.49 -9.64 10.50
CA THR A 221 -1.89 -9.56 10.90
C THR A 221 -2.58 -10.92 10.75
N GLU A 222 -3.48 -11.22 11.68
CA GLU A 222 -4.41 -12.36 11.60
C GLU A 222 -5.74 -11.96 10.93
N GLN A 223 -5.92 -10.66 10.67
CA GLN A 223 -7.15 -10.11 10.10
C GLN A 223 -7.10 -10.12 8.57
N ILE A 224 -7.11 -11.30 7.98
CA ILE A 224 -6.93 -11.50 6.52
C ILE A 224 -7.92 -10.66 5.69
N ILE A 225 -9.17 -10.54 6.17
CA ILE A 225 -10.20 -9.78 5.48
C ILE A 225 -9.86 -8.28 5.36
N GLU A 226 -9.10 -7.72 6.31
CA GLU A 226 -8.71 -6.31 6.30
C GLU A 226 -7.71 -5.98 5.21
N ILE A 227 -6.92 -6.95 4.74
CA ILE A 227 -5.92 -6.78 3.68
C ILE A 227 -6.43 -7.21 2.30
N SER A 228 -7.67 -7.68 2.22
CA SER A 228 -8.26 -8.15 0.97
C SER A 228 -8.57 -7.00 0.03
N GLY A 229 -7.90 -6.99 -1.12
CA GLY A 229 -8.13 -6.02 -2.19
C GLY A 229 -9.29 -6.42 -3.11
N VAL A 230 -10.07 -5.45 -3.55
CA VAL A 230 -11.14 -5.65 -4.54
C VAL A 230 -10.56 -5.51 -5.94
N ASN A 231 -10.50 -6.61 -6.68
CA ASN A 231 -10.03 -6.64 -8.07
C ASN A 231 -11.09 -7.12 -9.07
N SER A 232 -12.20 -7.71 -8.58
CA SER A 232 -13.31 -8.19 -9.39
C SER A 232 -14.65 -7.91 -8.70
N GLN A 233 -15.75 -8.00 -9.46
CA GLN A 233 -17.11 -7.89 -8.92
C GLN A 233 -17.43 -9.00 -7.91
N GLU A 234 -16.84 -10.18 -8.11
CA GLU A 234 -16.99 -11.31 -7.19
C GLU A 234 -16.35 -11.01 -5.83
N GLN A 235 -15.08 -10.56 -5.83
CA GLN A 235 -14.41 -10.14 -4.60
C GLN A 235 -15.15 -9.00 -3.88
N LEU A 236 -15.75 -8.08 -4.63
CA LEU A 236 -16.58 -7.02 -4.03
C LEU A 236 -17.78 -7.61 -3.28
N ARG A 237 -18.51 -8.56 -3.89
CA ARG A 237 -19.66 -9.23 -3.25
C ARG A 237 -19.24 -10.04 -2.03
N GLU A 238 -18.12 -10.75 -2.09
CA GLU A 238 -17.57 -11.47 -0.94
C GLU A 238 -17.29 -10.53 0.23
N LEU A 239 -16.66 -9.37 -0.01
CA LEU A 239 -16.37 -8.40 1.04
C LEU A 239 -17.64 -7.76 1.64
N GLU A 240 -18.77 -7.74 0.92
CA GLU A 240 -20.04 -7.24 1.44
C GLU A 240 -20.54 -8.08 2.63
N LEU A 241 -20.22 -9.39 2.67
CA LEU A 241 -20.61 -10.28 3.76
C LEU A 241 -19.90 -9.92 5.09
N TYR A 242 -18.70 -9.36 5.01
CA TYR A 242 -17.86 -9.01 6.16
C TYR A 242 -17.93 -7.53 6.53
N SER A 243 -18.45 -6.68 5.64
CA SER A 243 -18.57 -5.26 5.94
C SER A 243 -19.80 -4.98 6.82
N LYS A 244 -19.57 -4.37 7.97
CA LYS A 244 -20.66 -3.82 8.82
C LYS A 244 -21.18 -2.50 8.28
#